data_3ca34aa2d24e5f973f7de661a71bdebc
#
_entry.id   3ca34aa2d24e5f973f7de661a71bdebc
#
_cell.length_a   1.000
_cell.length_b   1.000
_cell.length_c   1.000
_cell.angle_alpha   90.00
_cell.angle_beta   90.00
_cell.angle_gamma   90.00
#
_symmetry.space_group_name_H-M   'P 1'
#
loop_
_entity.id
_entity.type
_entity.pdbx_description
1 polymer ?
#
loop_
_entity_poly.entity_id
_entity_poly.type
_entity_poly.pdbx_seq_one_letter_code
_entity_poly.pdbx_strand_id
1 'polypeptide(L)'
;MRLESLPRISARWIFFAFLATALFATFSKAQDTPEDQENQQPQDAHPARQEQDSAQQPASTQRRDAQEEVQVDDRNRTFVVHLPQGYDSQRHYPVVILLHGFEQDAAEMARLTHFNEFADRDSVIAVYPNAVAGRWIVGGGEPRPYRRGPYRRPGVWGPGYPPRGPRPEPGDRREGAVRNQDMQFLHRMLDRLTTHYAVDTRRIYATGLGEGGFVALRMGCNMADRIAAIAVVAAAMPRTLTCVPSRPVPALLMNGTDDPIVHYDGGRYKNGMLHLLSAEDSAKEWARLNHCSDKPSESKLPSLQKGGKDTKVYLFDGCHENAQVVLYAVKNGGHTWPGGEQYMTEKEVGKTSNALNANETIWSFLVTKKITGESAKEQQ
;
A
#
# COMPACT_ATOMS: atom_id res chain seq x y z
N MET A 1 -44.78 19.41 34.20
CA MET A 1 -45.89 19.75 33.29
C MET A 1 -45.34 19.74 31.88
N ARG A 2 -45.87 18.84 31.02
CA ARG A 2 -45.67 18.60 29.57
C ARG A 2 -44.28 18.15 29.08
N LEU A 3 -44.18 16.84 28.88
CA LEU A 3 -43.36 16.14 27.93
C LEU A 3 -43.88 16.44 26.53
N GLU A 4 -42.98 16.79 25.58
CA GLU A 4 -43.28 16.76 24.15
C GLU A 4 -42.34 15.81 23.44
N SER A 5 -42.97 15.02 22.62
CA SER A 5 -42.58 13.78 21.97
C SER A 5 -41.63 13.96 20.76
N LEU A 6 -40.64 13.06 20.69
CA LEU A 6 -39.79 12.85 19.49
C LEU A 6 -40.50 11.92 18.49
N PRO A 7 -40.37 12.12 17.17
CA PRO A 7 -40.95 11.21 16.16
C PRO A 7 -40.05 10.01 15.90
N ARG A 8 -40.70 8.84 15.86
CA ARG A 8 -40.15 7.54 15.44
C ARG A 8 -39.99 7.51 13.93
N ILE A 9 -38.77 7.24 13.46
CA ILE A 9 -38.48 6.88 12.05
C ILE A 9 -38.51 5.35 11.93
N SER A 10 -39.45 4.84 11.15
CA SER A 10 -39.64 3.42 10.87
C SER A 10 -38.70 2.99 9.74
N ALA A 11 -37.84 2.00 10.00
CA ALA A 11 -37.06 1.29 9.01
C ALA A 11 -37.95 0.26 8.27
N ARG A 12 -38.12 0.42 6.97
CA ARG A 12 -38.72 -0.58 6.08
C ARG A 12 -37.61 -1.41 5.45
N TRP A 13 -37.51 -2.67 5.84
CA TRP A 13 -36.72 -3.70 5.19
C TRP A 13 -37.49 -4.27 4.01
N ILE A 14 -36.91 -4.25 2.82
CA ILE A 14 -37.43 -4.98 1.64
C ILE A 14 -36.58 -6.23 1.48
N PHE A 15 -37.19 -7.38 1.77
CA PHE A 15 -36.66 -8.71 1.42
C PHE A 15 -36.97 -9.02 -0.04
N PHE A 16 -35.94 -9.26 -0.85
CA PHE A 16 -36.14 -9.98 -2.14
C PHE A 16 -35.65 -11.42 -1.95
N ALA A 17 -36.63 -12.33 -1.97
CA ALA A 17 -36.36 -13.75 -2.05
C ALA A 17 -36.30 -14.15 -3.54
N PHE A 18 -35.19 -14.72 -3.98
CA PHE A 18 -35.11 -15.42 -5.27
C PHE A 18 -35.19 -16.93 -5.05
N LEU A 19 -36.26 -17.49 -5.64
CA LEU A 19 -36.53 -18.91 -5.71
C LEU A 19 -35.70 -19.50 -6.87
N ALA A 20 -34.80 -20.44 -6.58
CA ALA A 20 -34.09 -21.21 -7.61
C ALA A 20 -34.78 -22.56 -7.79
N THR A 21 -35.36 -22.78 -8.95
CA THR A 21 -35.83 -24.09 -9.40
C THR A 21 -34.73 -24.84 -10.14
N ALA A 22 -34.39 -26.01 -9.62
CA ALA A 22 -33.49 -26.98 -10.25
C ALA A 22 -34.29 -27.77 -11.33
N LEU A 23 -33.69 -27.91 -12.50
CA LEU A 23 -34.08 -28.91 -13.50
C LEU A 23 -32.89 -29.82 -13.81
N PHE A 24 -33.03 -31.09 -13.41
CA PHE A 24 -32.20 -32.20 -13.83
C PHE A 24 -32.61 -32.63 -15.24
N ALA A 25 -31.63 -32.80 -16.14
CA ALA A 25 -31.78 -33.60 -17.33
C ALA A 25 -30.58 -34.50 -17.52
N THR A 26 -30.77 -35.76 -17.30
CA THR A 26 -29.93 -36.89 -17.68
C THR A 26 -30.00 -37.14 -19.15
N PHE A 27 -28.88 -37.34 -19.87
CA PHE A 27 -28.85 -38.16 -21.07
C PHE A 27 -27.56 -38.90 -21.30
N SER A 28 -27.72 -40.07 -21.80
CA SER A 28 -27.01 -41.30 -21.91
C SER A 28 -25.89 -41.30 -22.97
N LYS A 29 -24.96 -42.24 -22.77
CA LYS A 29 -23.91 -42.73 -23.66
C LYS A 29 -24.40 -43.26 -25.00
N ALA A 30 -23.64 -43.05 -26.07
CA ALA A 30 -23.40 -44.05 -27.11
C ALA A 30 -22.02 -43.87 -27.75
N GLN A 31 -21.23 -44.96 -27.78
CA GLN A 31 -20.02 -45.16 -28.55
C GLN A 31 -20.42 -45.44 -30.00
N ASP A 32 -19.52 -45.13 -30.96
CA ASP A 32 -19.02 -46.01 -32.00
C ASP A 32 -18.11 -45.24 -33.00
N THR A 33 -16.92 -45.80 -33.23
CA THR A 33 -15.99 -45.63 -34.34
C THR A 33 -16.13 -46.90 -35.26
N PRO A 34 -15.41 -47.04 -36.43
CA PRO A 34 -14.65 -46.16 -37.30
C PRO A 34 -14.95 -46.38 -38.83
N GLU A 35 -14.18 -45.78 -39.73
CA GLU A 35 -13.59 -46.32 -41.00
C GLU A 35 -13.59 -45.32 -42.18
N ASP A 36 -12.38 -45.07 -42.63
CA ASP A 36 -11.76 -44.99 -43.95
C ASP A 36 -12.53 -44.55 -45.22
N GLN A 37 -11.91 -43.67 -45.96
CA GLN A 37 -11.43 -43.71 -47.36
C GLN A 37 -11.47 -42.35 -48.02
N GLU A 38 -10.33 -41.78 -48.32
CA GLU A 38 -9.62 -41.70 -49.62
C GLU A 38 -10.35 -41.07 -50.80
N ASN A 39 -9.69 -40.03 -51.27
CA ASN A 39 -9.42 -39.73 -52.69
C ASN A 39 -10.13 -38.57 -53.42
N GLN A 40 -9.29 -37.77 -54.05
CA GLN A 40 -9.39 -37.02 -55.33
C GLN A 40 -9.79 -35.54 -55.28
N GLN A 41 -8.74 -34.73 -55.61
CA GLN A 41 -8.86 -33.45 -56.28
C GLN A 41 -9.43 -33.61 -57.71
N PRO A 42 -10.06 -32.58 -58.29
CA PRO A 42 -9.29 -31.71 -59.18
C PRO A 42 -9.55 -30.20 -59.06
N GLN A 43 -8.60 -29.47 -59.58
CA GLN A 43 -8.48 -28.04 -59.79
C GLN A 43 -9.66 -27.47 -60.62
N ASP A 44 -10.12 -26.27 -60.29
CA ASP A 44 -10.45 -25.27 -61.30
C ASP A 44 -10.34 -23.84 -60.72
N ALA A 45 -9.63 -23.03 -61.44
CA ALA A 45 -9.34 -21.63 -61.16
C ALA A 45 -10.48 -20.73 -61.67
N HIS A 46 -10.83 -19.66 -60.89
CA HIS A 46 -11.15 -18.31 -61.40
C HIS A 46 -11.70 -17.40 -60.28
N PRO A 47 -11.81 -16.05 -60.39
CA PRO A 47 -10.73 -15.10 -60.14
C PRO A 47 -11.02 -14.23 -58.88
N ALA A 48 -9.97 -13.55 -58.45
CA ALA A 48 -9.92 -12.62 -57.34
C ALA A 48 -11.04 -11.56 -57.34
N ARG A 49 -11.85 -11.58 -56.32
CA ARG A 49 -12.64 -10.43 -55.86
C ARG A 49 -11.93 -9.86 -54.63
N GLN A 50 -11.29 -8.73 -54.85
CA GLN A 50 -10.75 -7.93 -53.73
C GLN A 50 -11.95 -7.39 -52.93
N GLU A 51 -12.31 -8.05 -51.88
CA GLU A 51 -13.06 -7.45 -50.78
C GLU A 51 -12.03 -6.81 -49.88
N GLN A 52 -12.02 -5.48 -49.87
CA GLN A 52 -11.35 -4.67 -48.86
C GLN A 52 -12.07 -4.91 -47.53
N ASP A 53 -11.62 -5.94 -46.85
CA ASP A 53 -11.99 -6.13 -45.42
C ASP A 53 -11.13 -5.14 -44.65
N SER A 54 -11.70 -3.96 -44.39
CA SER A 54 -11.18 -3.04 -43.40
C SER A 54 -11.40 -3.69 -42.00
N ALA A 55 -10.53 -4.65 -41.69
CA ALA A 55 -10.42 -5.17 -40.37
C ALA A 55 -10.06 -3.99 -39.45
N GLN A 56 -11.08 -3.47 -38.78
CA GLN A 56 -10.93 -2.67 -37.58
C GLN A 56 -10.06 -3.50 -36.62
N GLN A 57 -8.80 -3.10 -36.50
CA GLN A 57 -7.93 -3.62 -35.45
C GLN A 57 -8.67 -3.45 -34.12
N PRO A 58 -8.83 -4.51 -33.32
CA PRO A 58 -9.38 -4.35 -31.99
C PRO A 58 -8.51 -3.33 -31.26
N ALA A 59 -9.17 -2.35 -30.64
CA ALA A 59 -8.53 -1.32 -29.83
C ALA A 59 -7.43 -1.98 -28.98
N SER A 60 -6.20 -1.52 -29.17
CA SER A 60 -5.02 -2.05 -28.48
C SER A 60 -5.38 -2.18 -27.00
N THR A 61 -5.34 -3.40 -26.48
CA THR A 61 -5.45 -3.65 -25.03
C THR A 61 -4.24 -2.96 -24.42
N GLN A 62 -4.41 -1.70 -24.02
CA GLN A 62 -3.38 -0.92 -23.38
C GLN A 62 -2.91 -1.74 -22.19
N ARG A 63 -1.62 -2.06 -22.12
CA ARG A 63 -1.04 -2.71 -20.95
C ARG A 63 -1.37 -1.82 -19.75
N ARG A 64 -2.20 -2.33 -18.84
CA ARG A 64 -2.63 -1.59 -17.65
C ARG A 64 -1.50 -1.39 -16.65
N ASP A 65 -0.49 -2.27 -16.70
CA ASP A 65 0.71 -2.19 -15.88
C ASP A 65 1.88 -1.64 -16.71
N ALA A 66 2.41 -0.50 -16.30
CA ALA A 66 3.58 0.12 -16.89
C ALA A 66 4.74 0.15 -15.88
N GLN A 67 5.89 -0.38 -16.29
CA GLN A 67 7.11 -0.17 -15.53
C GLN A 67 7.72 1.17 -15.95
N GLU A 68 7.91 2.04 -14.97
CA GLU A 68 8.50 3.37 -15.13
C GLU A 68 9.83 3.45 -14.39
N GLU A 69 10.66 4.40 -14.79
CA GLU A 69 11.92 4.68 -14.12
C GLU A 69 12.19 6.18 -14.00
N VAL A 70 12.93 6.53 -12.96
CA VAL A 70 13.48 7.87 -12.76
C VAL A 70 14.91 7.77 -12.28
N GLN A 71 15.74 8.70 -12.72
CA GLN A 71 17.13 8.76 -12.28
C GLN A 71 17.23 9.54 -10.97
N VAL A 72 17.92 8.96 -9.98
CA VAL A 72 18.25 9.60 -8.71
C VAL A 72 19.76 9.48 -8.52
N ASP A 73 20.44 10.60 -8.56
CA ASP A 73 21.89 10.69 -8.63
C ASP A 73 22.45 9.82 -9.78
N ASP A 74 23.24 8.78 -9.49
CA ASP A 74 23.84 7.85 -10.48
C ASP A 74 23.03 6.55 -10.69
N ARG A 75 21.82 6.45 -10.13
CA ARG A 75 21.01 5.22 -10.12
C ARG A 75 19.65 5.41 -10.77
N ASN A 76 19.26 4.46 -11.61
CA ASN A 76 17.88 4.34 -12.04
C ASN A 76 17.07 3.64 -10.95
N ARG A 77 15.96 4.27 -10.56
CA ARG A 77 14.97 3.76 -9.61
C ARG A 77 13.69 3.47 -10.38
N THR A 78 13.09 2.33 -10.11
CA THR A 78 11.92 1.84 -10.84
C THR A 78 10.66 1.84 -9.98
N PHE A 79 9.52 1.93 -10.64
CA PHE A 79 8.20 1.75 -10.04
C PHE A 79 7.23 1.18 -11.07
N VAL A 80 6.18 0.54 -10.61
CA VAL A 80 5.10 0.02 -11.45
C VAL A 80 3.87 0.90 -11.27
N VAL A 81 3.24 1.27 -12.38
CA VAL A 81 1.97 2.00 -12.40
C VAL A 81 0.89 1.06 -12.91
N HIS A 82 -0.12 0.80 -12.10
CA HIS A 82 -1.33 0.09 -12.50
C HIS A 82 -2.45 1.09 -12.78
N LEU A 83 -2.91 1.12 -14.02
CA LEU A 83 -4.03 1.96 -14.43
C LEU A 83 -5.35 1.20 -14.24
N PRO A 84 -6.40 1.84 -13.68
CA PRO A 84 -7.68 1.18 -13.45
C PRO A 84 -8.35 0.78 -14.77
N GLN A 85 -9.25 -0.18 -14.69
CA GLN A 85 -10.06 -0.58 -15.83
C GLN A 85 -10.83 0.62 -16.40
N GLY A 86 -10.75 0.84 -17.71
CA GLY A 86 -11.39 1.98 -18.36
C GLY A 86 -10.70 3.33 -18.08
N TYR A 87 -9.39 3.31 -17.78
CA TYR A 87 -8.60 4.56 -17.65
C TYR A 87 -8.76 5.45 -18.89
N ASP A 88 -9.06 6.72 -18.64
CA ASP A 88 -9.23 7.78 -19.63
C ASP A 88 -8.30 8.95 -19.29
N SER A 89 -7.39 9.31 -20.17
CA SER A 89 -6.43 10.40 -19.95
C SER A 89 -7.08 11.80 -19.85
N GLN A 90 -8.37 11.93 -20.16
CA GLN A 90 -9.12 13.18 -20.00
C GLN A 90 -9.77 13.32 -18.61
N ARG A 91 -9.72 12.27 -17.78
CA ARG A 91 -10.27 12.25 -16.43
C ARG A 91 -9.12 12.18 -15.42
N HIS A 92 -9.25 12.91 -14.31
CA HIS A 92 -8.23 12.88 -13.25
C HIS A 92 -8.58 11.84 -12.18
N TYR A 93 -7.59 11.01 -11.83
CA TYR A 93 -7.73 9.88 -10.91
C TYR A 93 -6.98 10.10 -9.61
N PRO A 94 -7.52 9.66 -8.48
CA PRO A 94 -6.74 9.57 -7.26
C PRO A 94 -5.62 8.56 -7.43
N VAL A 95 -4.52 8.77 -6.69
CA VAL A 95 -3.35 7.87 -6.69
C VAL A 95 -3.15 7.30 -5.31
N VAL A 96 -2.91 5.99 -5.23
CA VAL A 96 -2.42 5.33 -4.02
C VAL A 96 -1.03 4.77 -4.30
N ILE A 97 -0.04 5.22 -3.53
CA ILE A 97 1.32 4.72 -3.55
C ILE A 97 1.41 3.60 -2.52
N LEU A 98 1.74 2.37 -2.94
CA LEU A 98 1.85 1.19 -2.10
C LEU A 98 3.32 0.80 -1.92
N LEU A 99 3.85 1.05 -0.74
CA LEU A 99 5.25 0.85 -0.38
C LEU A 99 5.45 -0.53 0.23
N HIS A 100 6.27 -1.35 -0.40
CA HIS A 100 6.51 -2.74 0.01
C HIS A 100 7.29 -2.85 1.32
N GLY A 101 7.23 -4.03 1.95
CA GLY A 101 7.96 -4.35 3.16
C GLY A 101 9.45 -4.67 2.93
N PHE A 102 10.09 -5.17 3.98
CA PHE A 102 11.50 -5.56 3.97
C PHE A 102 11.76 -6.74 3.03
N GLU A 103 12.80 -6.62 2.18
CA GLU A 103 13.21 -7.62 1.18
C GLU A 103 12.11 -8.04 0.20
N GLN A 104 11.14 -7.16 -0.02
CA GLN A 104 10.08 -7.28 -1.02
C GLN A 104 10.32 -6.35 -2.20
N ASP A 105 9.40 -6.39 -3.16
CA ASP A 105 9.37 -5.52 -4.34
C ASP A 105 7.94 -5.08 -4.71
N ALA A 106 7.82 -4.35 -5.81
CA ALA A 106 6.55 -3.86 -6.35
C ALA A 106 5.56 -4.99 -6.68
N ALA A 107 6.05 -6.08 -7.28
CA ALA A 107 5.21 -7.19 -7.69
C ALA A 107 4.68 -7.97 -6.49
N GLU A 108 5.53 -8.18 -5.48
CA GLU A 108 5.12 -8.83 -4.23
C GLU A 108 4.11 -7.99 -3.45
N MET A 109 4.28 -6.66 -3.40
CA MET A 109 3.31 -5.76 -2.77
C MET A 109 1.96 -5.80 -3.47
N ALA A 110 1.94 -5.78 -4.80
CA ALA A 110 0.70 -5.90 -5.57
C ALA A 110 0.00 -7.25 -5.31
N ARG A 111 0.78 -8.34 -5.34
CA ARG A 111 0.27 -9.70 -5.11
C ARG A 111 -0.28 -9.88 -3.69
N LEU A 112 0.50 -9.53 -2.66
CA LEU A 112 0.11 -9.77 -1.27
C LEU A 112 -1.09 -8.94 -0.84
N THR A 113 -1.27 -7.74 -1.42
CA THR A 113 -2.39 -6.85 -1.05
C THR A 113 -3.63 -7.04 -1.91
N HIS A 114 -3.52 -7.65 -3.10
CA HIS A 114 -4.59 -7.69 -4.11
C HIS A 114 -5.15 -6.30 -4.47
N PHE A 115 -4.31 -5.26 -4.36
CA PHE A 115 -4.80 -3.89 -4.50
C PHE A 115 -5.16 -3.52 -5.95
N ASN A 116 -4.60 -4.21 -6.95
CA ASN A 116 -4.95 -3.95 -8.36
C ASN A 116 -6.44 -4.21 -8.65
N GLU A 117 -7.00 -5.31 -8.11
CA GLU A 117 -8.44 -5.62 -8.26
C GLU A 117 -9.31 -4.53 -7.61
N PHE A 118 -8.84 -4.05 -6.46
CA PHE A 118 -9.48 -2.94 -5.76
C PHE A 118 -9.37 -1.63 -6.58
N ALA A 119 -8.20 -1.32 -7.13
CA ALA A 119 -7.94 -0.13 -7.93
C ALA A 119 -8.79 -0.09 -9.20
N ASP A 120 -8.98 -1.25 -9.85
CA ASP A 120 -9.88 -1.42 -11.00
C ASP A 120 -11.33 -1.07 -10.64
N ARG A 121 -11.83 -1.58 -9.52
CA ARG A 121 -13.21 -1.36 -9.08
C ARG A 121 -13.49 0.09 -8.71
N ASP A 122 -12.55 0.73 -8.01
CA ASP A 122 -12.74 2.07 -7.43
C ASP A 122 -12.13 3.19 -8.25
N SER A 123 -11.65 2.88 -9.47
CA SER A 123 -11.06 3.86 -10.40
C SER A 123 -9.88 4.63 -9.78
N VAL A 124 -8.89 3.90 -9.28
CA VAL A 124 -7.68 4.42 -8.62
C VAL A 124 -6.44 4.04 -9.42
N ILE A 125 -5.50 4.94 -9.57
CA ILE A 125 -4.16 4.60 -10.05
C ILE A 125 -3.36 4.04 -8.87
N ALA A 126 -2.93 2.77 -8.96
CA ALA A 126 -2.05 2.18 -7.97
C ALA A 126 -0.58 2.27 -8.42
N VAL A 127 0.30 2.70 -7.52
CA VAL A 127 1.73 2.90 -7.81
C VAL A 127 2.57 2.12 -6.82
N TYR A 128 3.48 1.30 -7.34
CA TYR A 128 4.32 0.42 -6.54
C TYR A 128 5.80 0.76 -6.78
N PRO A 129 6.41 1.63 -5.96
CA PRO A 129 7.83 1.95 -6.09
C PRO A 129 8.72 0.83 -5.54
N ASN A 130 9.88 0.62 -6.18
CA ASN A 130 10.89 -0.34 -5.74
C ASN A 130 11.98 0.33 -4.89
N ALA A 131 12.25 -0.24 -3.73
CA ALA A 131 13.41 0.10 -2.92
C ALA A 131 14.71 -0.46 -3.53
N VAL A 132 15.85 0.10 -3.17
CA VAL A 132 17.15 -0.44 -3.58
C VAL A 132 17.39 -1.79 -2.89
N ALA A 133 17.56 -2.85 -3.67
CA ALA A 133 17.76 -4.21 -3.18
C ALA A 133 16.67 -4.63 -2.14
N GLY A 134 15.43 -4.23 -2.37
CA GLY A 134 14.28 -4.56 -1.52
C GLY A 134 14.27 -3.86 -0.16
N ARG A 135 15.04 -2.78 0.04
CA ARG A 135 15.22 -2.17 1.36
C ARG A 135 15.11 -0.65 1.32
N TRP A 136 14.21 -0.13 2.12
CA TRP A 136 14.04 1.30 2.32
C TRP A 136 15.02 1.86 3.35
N ILE A 137 15.39 3.13 3.18
CA ILE A 137 16.18 3.87 4.18
C ILE A 137 15.24 4.30 5.32
N VAL A 138 15.12 3.46 6.35
CA VAL A 138 14.22 3.72 7.49
C VAL A 138 14.91 4.41 8.66
N GLY A 139 16.25 4.48 8.67
CA GLY A 139 17.08 5.15 9.67
C GLY A 139 17.93 6.27 9.08
N GLY A 140 18.73 6.95 9.89
CA GLY A 140 19.57 8.10 9.50
C GLY A 140 20.81 7.78 8.66
N GLY A 141 20.85 6.69 7.90
CA GLY A 141 21.99 6.31 7.05
C GLY A 141 21.59 5.41 5.89
N GLU A 142 22.40 5.41 4.82
CA GLU A 142 22.19 4.48 3.70
C GLU A 142 22.25 3.01 4.15
N PRO A 143 21.43 2.12 3.55
CA PRO A 143 21.58 0.69 3.74
C PRO A 143 22.99 0.29 3.27
N ARG A 144 23.86 -0.10 4.18
CA ARG A 144 25.15 -0.70 3.78
C ARG A 144 24.81 -2.00 3.06
N PRO A 145 25.36 -2.28 1.84
CA PRO A 145 25.13 -3.55 1.17
C PRO A 145 25.50 -4.68 2.14
N TYR A 146 24.54 -5.53 2.45
CA TYR A 146 24.75 -6.68 3.30
C TYR A 146 25.70 -7.63 2.57
N ARG A 147 27.00 -7.58 2.93
CA ARG A 147 27.91 -8.64 2.53
C ARG A 147 27.41 -9.91 3.22
N ARG A 148 26.83 -10.82 2.48
CA ARG A 148 26.67 -12.21 2.92
C ARG A 148 28.07 -12.75 3.27
N GLY A 149 28.49 -12.50 4.49
CA GLY A 149 29.61 -13.22 5.09
C GLY A 149 29.11 -14.58 5.50
N PRO A 150 29.90 -15.66 5.32
CA PRO A 150 29.52 -16.97 5.80
C PRO A 150 29.27 -16.85 7.31
N TYR A 151 28.16 -17.45 7.78
CA TYR A 151 27.81 -17.56 9.19
C TYR A 151 29.04 -18.04 9.97
N ARG A 152 29.71 -17.15 10.70
CA ARG A 152 30.75 -17.53 11.66
C ARG A 152 30.13 -17.69 13.03
N ARG A 153 30.27 -18.90 13.58
CA ARG A 153 29.93 -19.21 14.97
C ARG A 153 30.62 -18.21 15.90
N PRO A 154 29.98 -17.76 16.99
CA PRO A 154 30.64 -16.94 18.01
C PRO A 154 31.80 -17.74 18.64
N GLY A 155 33.00 -17.17 18.66
CA GLY A 155 34.08 -17.69 19.46
C GLY A 155 35.45 -17.98 18.79
N VAL A 156 35.63 -17.70 17.47
CA VAL A 156 36.93 -17.93 16.82
C VAL A 156 37.54 -16.60 16.35
N TRP A 157 38.42 -16.04 17.15
CA TRP A 157 39.31 -14.96 16.75
C TRP A 157 40.52 -15.58 16.02
N GLY A 158 40.60 -15.42 14.71
CA GLY A 158 41.78 -15.81 13.92
C GLY A 158 42.66 -14.58 13.64
N PRO A 159 44.01 -14.71 13.58
CA PRO A 159 44.91 -13.62 13.22
C PRO A 159 44.77 -13.27 11.74
N GLY A 160 44.47 -12.02 11.41
CA GLY A 160 44.43 -11.54 10.03
C GLY A 160 43.37 -10.45 9.72
N TYR A 161 42.92 -9.69 10.71
CA TYR A 161 42.17 -8.46 10.44
C TYR A 161 43.14 -7.33 10.07
N PRO A 162 42.94 -6.62 8.94
CA PRO A 162 43.68 -5.39 8.70
C PRO A 162 43.35 -4.39 9.82
N PRO A 163 44.30 -3.59 10.26
CA PRO A 163 44.10 -2.57 11.28
C PRO A 163 42.93 -1.66 10.85
N ARG A 164 42.05 -1.33 11.80
CA ARG A 164 41.01 -0.31 11.59
C ARG A 164 41.70 0.94 11.09
N GLY A 165 41.32 1.41 9.91
CA GLY A 165 41.74 2.72 9.44
C GLY A 165 41.46 3.81 10.48
N PRO A 166 42.17 4.96 10.44
CA PRO A 166 42.00 6.02 11.40
C PRO A 166 40.54 6.37 11.60
N ARG A 167 40.13 6.52 12.88
CA ARG A 167 38.79 7.05 13.16
C ARG A 167 38.68 8.41 12.49
N PRO A 168 37.58 8.69 11.79
CA PRO A 168 37.33 10.05 11.34
C PRO A 168 37.40 11.00 12.55
N GLU A 169 38.13 12.09 12.40
CA GLU A 169 38.24 13.14 13.41
C GLU A 169 36.82 13.68 13.78
N PRO A 170 36.58 14.06 15.04
CA PRO A 170 35.26 14.55 15.52
C PRO A 170 34.79 15.87 14.89
N GLY A 171 35.47 16.37 13.87
CA GLY A 171 35.12 17.61 13.15
C GLY A 171 34.67 17.44 11.71
N ASP A 172 34.83 16.24 11.12
CA ASP A 172 34.37 15.96 9.73
C ASP A 172 32.98 15.34 9.70
N ARG A 173 32.14 15.69 10.67
CA ARG A 173 30.69 15.63 10.47
C ARG A 173 30.35 16.81 9.57
N ARG A 174 30.56 16.63 8.29
CA ARG A 174 29.64 17.21 7.34
C ARG A 174 28.28 16.61 7.67
N GLU A 175 27.57 17.28 8.56
CA GLU A 175 26.11 17.25 8.63
C GLU A 175 25.51 17.82 7.33
N GLY A 176 26.14 17.47 6.20
CA GLY A 176 25.48 17.46 4.93
C GLY A 176 24.45 16.36 5.06
N ALA A 177 23.19 16.74 5.21
CA ALA A 177 22.04 15.87 5.10
C ALA A 177 22.43 14.67 4.25
N VAL A 178 22.49 13.48 4.85
CA VAL A 178 22.48 12.23 4.10
C VAL A 178 21.20 12.36 3.29
N ARG A 179 21.36 12.75 2.02
CA ARG A 179 20.23 12.96 1.12
C ARG A 179 19.51 11.66 1.15
N ASN A 180 18.31 11.63 1.74
CA ASN A 180 17.51 10.42 1.76
C ASN A 180 17.11 10.15 0.31
N GLN A 181 17.90 9.32 -0.37
CA GLN A 181 17.72 8.99 -1.78
C GLN A 181 16.32 8.42 -2.06
N ASP A 182 15.70 7.76 -1.08
CA ASP A 182 14.32 7.30 -1.23
C ASP A 182 13.33 8.47 -1.28
N MET A 183 13.52 9.51 -0.46
CA MET A 183 12.68 10.70 -0.54
C MET A 183 12.87 11.44 -1.87
N GLN A 184 14.11 11.55 -2.37
CA GLN A 184 14.37 12.13 -3.70
C GLN A 184 13.71 11.31 -4.80
N PHE A 185 13.81 9.97 -4.70
CA PHE A 185 13.14 9.06 -5.62
C PHE A 185 11.63 9.30 -5.64
N LEU A 186 11.01 9.34 -4.47
CA LEU A 186 9.56 9.52 -4.35
C LEU A 186 9.11 10.89 -4.87
N HIS A 187 9.88 11.95 -4.67
CA HIS A 187 9.62 13.26 -5.29
C HIS A 187 9.64 13.16 -6.82
N ARG A 188 10.74 12.61 -7.41
CA ARG A 188 10.85 12.46 -8.87
C ARG A 188 9.80 11.52 -9.46
N MET A 189 9.45 10.46 -8.74
CA MET A 189 8.35 9.57 -9.10
C MET A 189 7.02 10.33 -9.18
N LEU A 190 6.72 11.17 -8.20
CA LEU A 190 5.51 12.00 -8.22
C LEU A 190 5.52 12.99 -9.38
N ASP A 191 6.67 13.63 -9.67
CA ASP A 191 6.81 14.52 -10.83
C ASP A 191 6.53 13.77 -12.13
N ARG A 192 7.12 12.57 -12.28
CA ARG A 192 6.88 11.70 -13.44
C ARG A 192 5.41 11.32 -13.57
N LEU A 193 4.76 10.91 -12.48
CA LEU A 193 3.35 10.53 -12.47
C LEU A 193 2.43 11.68 -12.90
N THR A 194 2.62 12.86 -12.33
CA THR A 194 1.76 14.02 -12.62
C THR A 194 1.97 14.57 -14.03
N THR A 195 3.12 14.29 -14.67
CA THR A 195 3.42 14.72 -16.05
C THR A 195 2.88 13.74 -17.08
N HIS A 196 2.82 12.42 -16.77
CA HIS A 196 2.53 11.38 -17.77
C HIS A 196 1.16 10.74 -17.62
N TYR A 197 0.51 10.91 -16.48
CA TYR A 197 -0.78 10.30 -16.19
C TYR A 197 -1.80 11.37 -15.72
N ALA A 198 -3.07 11.11 -15.94
CA ALA A 198 -4.15 11.98 -15.51
C ALA A 198 -4.40 11.87 -14.00
N VAL A 199 -3.52 12.47 -13.20
CA VAL A 199 -3.52 12.43 -11.74
C VAL A 199 -4.31 13.59 -11.15
N ASP A 200 -5.20 13.34 -10.19
CA ASP A 200 -5.71 14.37 -9.31
C ASP A 200 -4.64 14.67 -8.24
N THR A 201 -3.88 15.73 -8.44
CA THR A 201 -2.76 16.13 -7.56
C THR A 201 -3.19 16.44 -6.13
N ARG A 202 -4.48 16.69 -5.89
CA ARG A 202 -5.02 16.90 -4.54
C ARG A 202 -5.41 15.60 -3.84
N ARG A 203 -5.39 14.46 -4.56
CA ARG A 203 -5.78 13.13 -4.03
C ARG A 203 -4.69 12.10 -4.28
N ILE A 204 -3.48 12.39 -3.81
CA ILE A 204 -2.35 11.45 -3.81
C ILE A 204 -2.16 10.96 -2.38
N TYR A 205 -2.14 9.66 -2.20
CA TYR A 205 -2.07 9.01 -0.91
C TYR A 205 -0.88 8.05 -0.85
N ALA A 206 -0.33 7.84 0.35
CA ALA A 206 0.72 6.86 0.56
C ALA A 206 0.30 5.83 1.61
N THR A 207 0.55 4.56 1.29
CA THR A 207 0.36 3.44 2.23
C THR A 207 1.53 2.48 2.11
N GLY A 208 1.73 1.63 3.12
CA GLY A 208 2.79 0.62 3.05
C GLY A 208 2.82 -0.30 4.24
N LEU A 209 3.48 -1.44 4.04
CA LEU A 209 3.65 -2.51 5.03
C LEU A 209 5.06 -2.45 5.65
N GLY A 210 5.16 -2.49 6.97
CA GLY A 210 6.45 -2.58 7.66
C GLY A 210 7.42 -1.44 7.29
N GLU A 211 8.53 -1.74 6.60
CA GLU A 211 9.46 -0.70 6.12
C GLU A 211 8.77 0.30 5.20
N GLY A 212 7.87 -0.16 4.32
CA GLY A 212 7.05 0.74 3.51
C GLY A 212 6.15 1.64 4.35
N GLY A 213 5.65 1.15 5.48
CA GLY A 213 4.90 1.96 6.44
C GLY A 213 5.75 3.06 7.07
N PHE A 214 7.02 2.79 7.41
CA PHE A 214 7.94 3.85 7.88
C PHE A 214 8.21 4.91 6.80
N VAL A 215 8.28 4.51 5.53
CA VAL A 215 8.41 5.46 4.41
C VAL A 215 7.14 6.28 4.24
N ALA A 216 5.95 5.68 4.37
CA ALA A 216 4.67 6.40 4.32
C ALA A 216 4.58 7.47 5.42
N LEU A 217 5.03 7.16 6.67
CA LEU A 217 5.16 8.15 7.74
C LEU A 217 6.08 9.31 7.32
N ARG A 218 7.24 9.01 6.72
CA ARG A 218 8.15 10.04 6.23
C ARG A 218 7.57 10.87 5.10
N MET A 219 6.82 10.27 4.18
CA MET A 219 6.10 11.04 3.13
C MET A 219 5.10 12.00 3.75
N GLY A 220 4.35 11.57 4.75
CA GLY A 220 3.44 12.46 5.50
C GLY A 220 4.18 13.62 6.20
N CYS A 221 5.41 13.39 6.69
CA CYS A 221 6.20 14.44 7.32
C CYS A 221 6.86 15.41 6.32
N ASN A 222 7.40 14.90 5.21
CA ASN A 222 8.33 15.64 4.35
C ASN A 222 7.69 16.08 3.02
N MET A 223 6.52 15.54 2.68
CA MET A 223 5.80 15.76 1.42
C MET A 223 4.32 16.09 1.69
N ALA A 224 4.06 16.76 2.82
CA ALA A 224 2.69 17.13 3.23
C ALA A 224 1.99 18.03 2.21
N ASP A 225 2.73 18.79 1.42
CA ASP A 225 2.26 19.60 0.31
C ASP A 225 1.73 18.76 -0.87
N ARG A 226 2.20 17.51 -1.01
CA ARG A 226 1.87 16.61 -2.13
C ARG A 226 1.03 15.39 -1.72
N ILE A 227 1.06 14.99 -0.45
CA ILE A 227 0.39 13.79 0.07
C ILE A 227 -0.86 14.20 0.84
N ALA A 228 -2.03 13.83 0.34
CA ALA A 228 -3.31 14.19 0.93
C ALA A 228 -3.60 13.48 2.26
N ALA A 229 -3.19 12.23 2.38
CA ALA A 229 -3.30 11.42 3.60
C ALA A 229 -2.35 10.22 3.53
N ILE A 230 -2.08 9.60 4.67
CA ILE A 230 -1.29 8.37 4.77
C ILE A 230 -2.08 7.24 5.44
N ALA A 231 -1.73 6.00 5.10
CA ALA A 231 -2.17 4.80 5.81
C ALA A 231 -0.97 3.88 6.07
N VAL A 232 -0.77 3.50 7.31
CA VAL A 232 0.44 2.80 7.76
C VAL A 232 0.05 1.44 8.31
N VAL A 233 0.58 0.37 7.72
CA VAL A 233 0.27 -1.00 8.15
C VAL A 233 1.51 -1.65 8.75
N ALA A 234 1.36 -2.23 9.94
CA ALA A 234 2.42 -2.92 10.67
C ALA A 234 3.72 -2.08 10.79
N ALA A 235 3.57 -0.80 11.10
CA ALA A 235 4.68 0.12 11.37
C ALA A 235 4.30 1.12 12.46
N ALA A 236 5.29 1.71 13.11
CA ALA A 236 5.13 2.67 14.19
C ALA A 236 6.15 3.80 14.06
N MET A 237 5.93 4.94 14.71
CA MET A 237 6.84 6.07 14.62
C MET A 237 8.17 5.77 15.30
N PRO A 238 9.33 5.93 14.61
CA PRO A 238 10.63 5.93 15.27
C PRO A 238 10.74 7.11 16.24
N ARG A 239 11.24 6.88 17.45
CA ARG A 239 11.46 7.93 18.47
C ARG A 239 12.38 9.05 17.98
N THR A 240 13.25 8.74 17.02
CA THR A 240 14.20 9.68 16.42
C THR A 240 13.69 10.36 15.16
N LEU A 241 12.46 10.09 14.75
CA LEU A 241 11.86 10.73 13.57
C LEU A 241 11.53 12.19 13.91
N THR A 242 12.27 13.12 13.30
CA THR A 242 11.88 14.53 13.30
C THR A 242 10.79 14.71 12.24
N CYS A 243 9.58 15.06 12.67
CA CYS A 243 8.43 15.25 11.80
C CYS A 243 7.84 16.65 12.04
N VAL A 244 7.93 17.50 11.02
CA VAL A 244 7.35 18.84 11.02
C VAL A 244 6.67 19.05 9.67
N PRO A 245 5.47 18.49 9.49
CA PRO A 245 4.76 18.61 8.22
C PRO A 245 4.34 20.06 7.97
N SER A 246 4.37 20.50 6.71
CA SER A 246 3.98 21.87 6.30
C SER A 246 2.49 22.16 6.51
N ARG A 247 1.68 21.11 6.66
CA ARG A 247 0.26 21.14 7.03
C ARG A 247 -0.12 19.87 7.80
N PRO A 248 -1.24 19.87 8.52
CA PRO A 248 -1.79 18.64 9.10
C PRO A 248 -2.07 17.60 8.03
N VAL A 249 -1.62 16.33 8.25
CA VAL A 249 -1.82 15.22 7.31
C VAL A 249 -2.67 14.15 7.97
N PRO A 250 -3.87 13.85 7.45
CA PRO A 250 -4.71 12.76 7.96
C PRO A 250 -3.95 11.43 7.94
N ALA A 251 -4.08 10.63 8.99
CA ALA A 251 -3.35 9.37 9.10
C ALA A 251 -4.23 8.22 9.64
N LEU A 252 -4.11 7.07 8.99
CA LEU A 252 -4.62 5.81 9.47
C LEU A 252 -3.44 4.92 9.85
N LEU A 253 -3.43 4.38 11.06
CA LEU A 253 -2.49 3.37 11.51
C LEU A 253 -3.24 2.05 11.70
N MET A 254 -2.64 0.93 11.28
CA MET A 254 -3.23 -0.40 11.38
C MET A 254 -2.16 -1.38 11.86
N ASN A 255 -2.27 -1.83 13.11
CA ASN A 255 -1.25 -2.64 13.75
C ASN A 255 -1.84 -3.90 14.35
N GLY A 256 -1.20 -5.05 14.08
CA GLY A 256 -1.50 -6.31 14.74
C GLY A 256 -1.04 -6.31 16.19
N THR A 257 -1.88 -6.82 17.13
CA THR A 257 -1.48 -6.88 18.54
C THR A 257 -0.45 -7.95 18.84
N ASP A 258 -0.30 -8.92 17.93
CA ASP A 258 0.61 -10.06 18.05
C ASP A 258 1.71 -10.00 16.98
N ASP A 259 2.03 -8.80 16.49
CA ASP A 259 3.10 -8.56 15.51
C ASP A 259 4.47 -8.87 16.15
N PRO A 260 5.20 -9.91 15.65
CA PRO A 260 6.49 -10.30 16.23
C PRO A 260 7.66 -9.45 15.74
N ILE A 261 7.47 -8.55 14.76
CA ILE A 261 8.51 -7.73 14.12
C ILE A 261 8.42 -6.27 14.59
N VAL A 262 7.26 -5.65 14.41
CA VAL A 262 6.95 -4.32 14.91
C VAL A 262 5.97 -4.48 16.07
N HIS A 263 6.51 -4.71 17.27
CA HIS A 263 5.69 -4.95 18.46
C HIS A 263 4.67 -3.83 18.68
N TYR A 264 3.44 -4.21 18.96
CA TYR A 264 2.35 -3.27 19.22
C TYR A 264 2.69 -2.26 20.32
N ASP A 265 3.37 -2.73 21.37
CA ASP A 265 3.81 -1.92 22.51
C ASP A 265 5.10 -1.13 22.25
N GLY A 266 5.60 -1.17 21.00
CA GLY A 266 6.81 -0.49 20.58
C GLY A 266 8.10 -1.17 21.06
N GLY A 267 9.18 -0.42 21.11
CA GLY A 267 10.47 -0.94 21.57
C GLY A 267 11.52 -1.02 20.48
N ARG A 268 12.41 -2.02 20.58
CA ARG A 268 13.53 -2.17 19.66
C ARG A 268 13.09 -2.85 18.36
N TYR A 269 13.47 -2.26 17.24
CA TYR A 269 13.28 -2.83 15.90
C TYR A 269 14.66 -3.18 15.31
N LYS A 270 14.77 -4.33 14.63
CA LYS A 270 16.00 -4.81 13.96
C LYS A 270 17.26 -4.71 14.84
N ASN A 271 17.27 -5.50 15.91
CA ASN A 271 18.43 -5.56 16.85
C ASN A 271 18.85 -4.20 17.43
N GLY A 272 17.89 -3.29 17.60
CA GLY A 272 18.13 -1.97 18.18
C GLY A 272 18.55 -0.89 17.19
N MET A 273 18.44 -1.14 15.87
CA MET A 273 18.70 -0.11 14.86
C MET A 273 17.73 1.08 15.02
N LEU A 274 16.47 0.82 15.37
CA LEU A 274 15.48 1.83 15.69
C LEU A 274 14.80 1.53 17.03
N HIS A 275 14.43 2.59 17.73
CA HIS A 275 13.49 2.55 18.85
C HIS A 275 12.16 3.12 18.40
N LEU A 276 11.12 2.32 18.47
CA LEU A 276 9.77 2.68 18.06
C LEU A 276 8.92 3.11 19.24
N LEU A 277 8.00 4.02 18.99
CA LEU A 277 6.85 4.24 19.86
C LEU A 277 5.93 3.01 19.78
N SER A 278 5.04 2.85 20.77
CA SER A 278 3.91 1.93 20.63
C SER A 278 3.00 2.37 19.48
N ALA A 279 2.13 1.47 19.00
CA ALA A 279 1.11 1.83 18.02
C ALA A 279 0.22 2.97 18.52
N GLU A 280 -0.20 2.90 19.80
CA GLU A 280 -1.02 3.94 20.42
C GLU A 280 -0.27 5.26 20.59
N ASP A 281 0.99 5.23 21.05
CA ASP A 281 1.79 6.46 21.16
C ASP A 281 2.14 7.05 19.78
N SER A 282 2.29 6.22 18.75
CA SER A 282 2.46 6.69 17.36
C SER A 282 1.23 7.45 16.89
N ALA A 283 0.03 6.92 17.16
CA ALA A 283 -1.22 7.60 16.82
C ALA A 283 -1.40 8.90 17.62
N LYS A 284 -1.08 8.90 18.92
CA LYS A 284 -1.12 10.11 19.76
C LYS A 284 -0.15 11.17 19.28
N GLU A 285 1.09 10.78 18.93
CA GLU A 285 2.08 11.73 18.41
C GLU A 285 1.63 12.33 17.08
N TRP A 286 1.07 11.52 16.19
CA TRP A 286 0.52 12.03 14.92
C TRP A 286 -0.70 12.95 15.14
N ALA A 287 -1.56 12.60 16.11
CA ALA A 287 -2.69 13.45 16.52
C ALA A 287 -2.21 14.79 17.08
N ARG A 288 -1.13 14.79 17.87
CA ARG A 288 -0.48 16.01 18.37
C ARG A 288 0.04 16.90 17.21
N LEU A 289 0.67 16.30 16.19
CA LEU A 289 1.13 17.03 14.99
C LEU A 289 -0.03 17.65 14.22
N ASN A 290 -1.18 16.99 14.20
CA ASN A 290 -2.39 17.46 13.53
C ASN A 290 -3.26 18.35 14.44
N HIS A 291 -2.82 18.66 15.66
CA HIS A 291 -3.58 19.45 16.65
C HIS A 291 -4.99 18.89 16.91
N CYS A 292 -5.08 17.58 17.05
CA CYS A 292 -6.33 16.90 17.40
C CYS A 292 -6.64 17.01 18.90
N SER A 293 -7.83 16.57 19.30
CA SER A 293 -8.20 16.39 20.70
C SER A 293 -7.27 15.37 21.38
N ASP A 294 -6.89 15.63 22.64
CA ASP A 294 -5.91 14.82 23.38
C ASP A 294 -6.36 13.37 23.62
N LYS A 295 -7.67 13.14 23.69
CA LYS A 295 -8.27 11.83 23.98
C LYS A 295 -9.00 11.31 22.76
N PRO A 296 -8.69 10.09 22.29
CA PRO A 296 -9.45 9.46 21.23
C PRO A 296 -10.82 8.99 21.72
N SER A 297 -11.77 8.94 20.82
CA SER A 297 -12.95 8.11 21.00
C SER A 297 -12.61 6.66 20.70
N GLU A 298 -13.12 5.72 21.51
CA GLU A 298 -12.88 4.29 21.34
C GLU A 298 -14.14 3.60 20.83
N SER A 299 -13.96 2.72 19.87
CA SER A 299 -15.00 1.85 19.34
C SER A 299 -14.46 0.47 18.99
N LYS A 300 -15.32 -0.44 18.56
CA LYS A 300 -14.94 -1.76 18.07
C LYS A 300 -15.54 -1.97 16.69
N LEU A 301 -14.71 -2.41 15.77
CA LEU A 301 -15.14 -2.91 14.48
C LEU A 301 -15.34 -4.42 14.62
N PRO A 302 -16.58 -4.92 14.43
CA PRO A 302 -16.86 -6.36 14.48
C PRO A 302 -16.01 -7.11 13.44
N SER A 303 -15.54 -8.30 13.84
CA SER A 303 -14.75 -9.14 12.94
C SER A 303 -15.58 -9.64 11.76
N LEU A 304 -15.05 -9.52 10.53
CA LEU A 304 -15.62 -10.14 9.33
C LEU A 304 -15.52 -11.68 9.37
N GLN A 305 -14.54 -12.21 10.11
CA GLN A 305 -14.35 -13.65 10.28
C GLN A 305 -15.27 -14.18 11.38
N LYS A 306 -16.09 -15.20 11.08
CA LYS A 306 -16.94 -15.87 12.08
C LYS A 306 -16.11 -16.38 13.26
N GLY A 307 -16.46 -15.99 14.48
CA GLY A 307 -15.72 -16.32 15.70
C GLY A 307 -14.38 -15.58 15.88
N GLY A 308 -14.04 -14.67 14.96
CA GLY A 308 -12.88 -13.79 15.08
C GLY A 308 -13.03 -12.77 16.19
N LYS A 309 -11.91 -12.12 16.54
CA LYS A 309 -11.89 -11.04 17.52
C LYS A 309 -12.12 -9.70 16.87
N ASP A 310 -12.89 -8.84 17.53
CA ASP A 310 -13.13 -7.48 17.09
C ASP A 310 -11.84 -6.66 17.08
N THR A 311 -11.72 -5.77 16.10
CA THR A 311 -10.65 -4.77 16.04
C THR A 311 -11.04 -3.58 16.91
N LYS A 312 -10.15 -3.14 17.81
CA LYS A 312 -10.33 -1.87 18.51
C LYS A 312 -9.97 -0.71 17.58
N VAL A 313 -10.75 0.34 17.65
CA VAL A 313 -10.55 1.55 16.85
C VAL A 313 -10.44 2.75 17.79
N TYR A 314 -9.36 3.52 17.64
CA TYR A 314 -9.12 4.76 18.36
C TYR A 314 -9.15 5.90 17.36
N LEU A 315 -10.12 6.80 17.47
CA LEU A 315 -10.28 7.95 16.59
C LEU A 315 -9.94 9.23 17.34
N PHE A 316 -8.93 9.95 16.86
CA PHE A 316 -8.61 11.31 17.25
C PHE A 316 -9.26 12.27 16.27
N ASP A 317 -10.19 13.06 16.73
CA ASP A 317 -10.94 14.06 15.99
C ASP A 317 -10.66 15.49 16.49
N GLY A 318 -11.42 16.49 16.01
CA GLY A 318 -11.19 17.88 16.36
C GLY A 318 -9.85 18.42 15.86
N CYS A 319 -9.26 17.79 14.87
CA CYS A 319 -7.97 18.15 14.32
C CYS A 319 -8.05 19.38 13.38
N HIS A 320 -6.94 20.10 13.24
CA HIS A 320 -6.84 21.16 12.24
C HIS A 320 -7.07 20.59 10.84
N GLU A 321 -7.69 21.33 9.96
CA GLU A 321 -8.03 20.97 8.57
C GLU A 321 -8.74 19.61 8.42
N ASN A 322 -9.47 19.15 9.44
CA ASN A 322 -10.09 17.82 9.50
C ASN A 322 -9.11 16.66 9.28
N ALA A 323 -7.84 16.87 9.67
CA ALA A 323 -6.76 15.88 9.54
C ALA A 323 -6.84 14.81 10.65
N GLN A 324 -7.94 14.06 10.70
CA GLN A 324 -8.19 13.01 11.67
C GLN A 324 -7.08 11.96 11.69
N VAL A 325 -6.86 11.38 12.88
CA VAL A 325 -5.96 10.24 13.05
C VAL A 325 -6.76 9.07 13.59
N VAL A 326 -6.62 7.91 12.97
CA VAL A 326 -7.30 6.71 13.41
C VAL A 326 -6.32 5.54 13.55
N LEU A 327 -6.40 4.81 14.66
CA LEU A 327 -5.64 3.58 14.89
C LEU A 327 -6.59 2.38 14.92
N TYR A 328 -6.30 1.38 14.10
CA TYR A 328 -6.92 0.06 14.12
C TYR A 328 -5.98 -0.92 14.83
N ALA A 329 -6.32 -1.32 16.04
CA ALA A 329 -5.62 -2.37 16.79
C ALA A 329 -6.21 -3.73 16.44
N VAL A 330 -5.61 -4.40 15.45
CA VAL A 330 -6.10 -5.67 14.91
C VAL A 330 -5.76 -6.80 15.87
N LYS A 331 -6.75 -7.27 16.62
CA LYS A 331 -6.54 -8.29 17.65
C LYS A 331 -6.02 -9.60 17.05
N ASN A 332 -4.95 -10.15 17.64
CA ASN A 332 -4.24 -11.35 17.20
C ASN A 332 -3.71 -11.26 15.75
N GLY A 333 -3.62 -10.08 15.16
CA GLY A 333 -2.96 -9.87 13.88
C GLY A 333 -1.45 -9.81 14.03
N GLY A 334 -0.72 -10.32 13.04
CA GLY A 334 0.73 -10.27 12.94
C GLY A 334 1.25 -9.09 12.11
N HIS A 335 2.51 -9.21 11.65
CA HIS A 335 3.18 -8.29 10.74
C HIS A 335 2.72 -8.53 9.31
N THR A 336 1.45 -8.29 9.01
CA THR A 336 0.81 -8.67 7.77
C THR A 336 -0.17 -7.60 7.29
N TRP A 337 -0.64 -7.73 6.05
CA TRP A 337 -1.71 -6.91 5.49
C TRP A 337 -3.06 -7.57 5.80
N PRO A 338 -3.90 -7.05 6.67
CA PRO A 338 -5.17 -7.69 7.01
C PRO A 338 -6.07 -7.90 5.79
N GLY A 339 -6.54 -9.14 5.62
CA GLY A 339 -7.30 -9.54 4.43
C GLY A 339 -6.47 -9.80 3.18
N GLY A 340 -5.15 -9.64 3.24
CA GLY A 340 -4.21 -10.00 2.18
C GLY A 340 -3.64 -11.42 2.33
N GLU A 341 -2.55 -11.73 1.62
CA GLU A 341 -1.92 -13.03 1.69
C GLU A 341 -1.04 -13.23 2.92
N GLN A 342 -0.92 -14.47 3.37
CA GLN A 342 0.09 -14.89 4.34
C GLN A 342 1.42 -15.09 3.58
N TYR A 343 2.25 -14.05 3.52
CA TYR A 343 3.44 -14.02 2.66
C TYR A 343 4.68 -14.73 3.23
N MET A 344 4.69 -15.02 4.54
CA MET A 344 5.70 -15.83 5.25
C MET A 344 5.01 -16.69 6.30
N THR A 345 5.76 -17.55 7.00
CA THR A 345 5.15 -18.40 8.02
C THR A 345 4.60 -17.59 9.21
N GLU A 346 3.56 -18.09 9.88
CA GLU A 346 3.02 -17.46 11.08
C GLU A 346 4.06 -17.30 12.20
N LYS A 347 5.07 -18.17 12.23
CA LYS A 347 6.17 -18.07 13.19
C LYS A 347 7.04 -16.85 12.95
N GLU A 348 7.20 -16.44 11.70
CA GLU A 348 8.08 -15.33 11.31
C GLU A 348 7.38 -13.99 11.34
N VAL A 349 6.15 -13.93 10.83
CA VAL A 349 5.42 -12.67 10.67
C VAL A 349 4.12 -12.59 11.47
N GLY A 350 3.78 -13.64 12.21
CA GLY A 350 2.46 -13.74 12.84
C GLY A 350 1.35 -14.05 11.84
N LYS A 351 0.13 -14.10 12.30
CA LYS A 351 -1.04 -14.49 11.52
C LYS A 351 -1.59 -13.33 10.70
N THR A 352 -1.91 -13.55 9.43
CA THR A 352 -2.72 -12.62 8.65
C THR A 352 -4.16 -12.66 9.16
N SER A 353 -4.62 -11.51 9.64
CA SER A 353 -5.97 -11.36 10.18
C SER A 353 -6.97 -11.15 9.05
N ASN A 354 -8.07 -11.90 9.08
CA ASN A 354 -9.25 -11.67 8.25
C ASN A 354 -10.39 -10.98 9.04
N ALA A 355 -10.07 -10.35 10.16
CA ALA A 355 -11.05 -9.60 10.95
C ALA A 355 -11.57 -8.37 10.20
N LEU A 356 -10.77 -7.82 9.30
CA LEU A 356 -11.12 -6.73 8.40
C LEU A 356 -10.36 -6.88 7.07
N ASN A 357 -10.79 -6.15 6.06
CA ASN A 357 -10.06 -5.98 4.80
C ASN A 357 -9.34 -4.62 4.83
N ALA A 358 -8.00 -4.66 4.74
CA ALA A 358 -7.20 -3.45 4.82
C ALA A 358 -7.44 -2.51 3.63
N ASN A 359 -7.62 -3.03 2.40
CA ASN A 359 -7.89 -2.20 1.22
C ASN A 359 -9.16 -1.38 1.41
N GLU A 360 -10.26 -2.03 1.80
CA GLU A 360 -11.55 -1.37 2.05
C GLU A 360 -11.45 -0.34 3.18
N THR A 361 -10.80 -0.71 4.29
CA THR A 361 -10.66 0.15 5.46
C THR A 361 -9.80 1.38 5.15
N ILE A 362 -8.67 1.17 4.49
CA ILE A 362 -7.74 2.23 4.07
C ILE A 362 -8.43 3.16 3.08
N TRP A 363 -9.07 2.61 2.05
CA TRP A 363 -9.70 3.42 1.02
C TRP A 363 -10.86 4.25 1.55
N SER A 364 -11.73 3.66 2.38
CA SER A 364 -12.84 4.39 3.00
C SER A 364 -12.37 5.61 3.80
N PHE A 365 -11.17 5.54 4.38
CA PHE A 365 -10.53 6.67 5.04
C PHE A 365 -9.93 7.65 4.02
N LEU A 366 -9.12 7.17 3.07
CA LEU A 366 -8.35 8.00 2.14
C LEU A 366 -9.25 8.80 1.19
N VAL A 367 -10.28 8.17 0.61
CA VAL A 367 -11.14 8.79 -0.42
C VAL A 367 -11.83 10.07 0.05
N THR A 368 -12.01 10.23 1.35
CA THR A 368 -12.60 11.42 1.97
C THR A 368 -11.61 12.57 2.15
N LYS A 369 -10.31 12.35 1.91
CA LYS A 369 -9.24 13.30 2.17
C LYS A 369 -8.74 13.92 0.87
N LYS A 370 -8.48 15.22 0.91
CA LYS A 370 -7.88 15.97 -0.21
C LYS A 370 -7.08 17.15 0.33
N ILE A 371 -6.06 17.55 -0.40
CA ILE A 371 -5.35 18.81 -0.11
C ILE A 371 -6.30 19.99 -0.39
N THR A 372 -6.47 20.84 0.60
CA THR A 372 -7.31 22.04 0.53
C THR A 372 -6.42 23.28 0.74
N GLY A 373 -6.67 24.38 0.02
CA GLY A 373 -5.99 25.67 0.23
C GLY A 373 -4.94 26.03 -0.83
N GLU A 374 -4.18 27.09 -0.58
CA GLU A 374 -3.24 27.73 -1.53
C GLU A 374 -2.10 26.83 -2.01
N SER A 375 -1.76 25.77 -1.28
CA SER A 375 -0.77 24.78 -1.70
C SER A 375 -1.09 24.09 -3.05
N ALA A 376 -2.34 24.16 -3.52
CA ALA A 376 -2.74 23.63 -4.83
C ALA A 376 -2.48 24.61 -5.99
N LYS A 377 -2.18 25.88 -5.72
CA LYS A 377 -2.01 26.92 -6.77
C LYS A 377 -0.60 26.99 -7.36
N GLU A 378 0.40 26.45 -6.68
CA GLU A 378 1.79 26.47 -7.16
C GLU A 378 2.14 25.29 -8.08
N GLN A 379 1.20 24.37 -8.33
CA GLN A 379 1.43 23.15 -9.14
C GLN A 379 0.66 23.12 -10.47
N GLN A 380 0.06 24.25 -10.90
CA GLN A 380 -0.59 24.36 -12.23
C GLN A 380 0.29 25.09 -13.24
#